data_8f8e190c9ae0265172311693156447a3
#
_entry.id   8f8e190c9ae0265172311693156447a3
#
_cell.length_a   1.000
_cell.length_b   1.000
_cell.length_c   1.000
_cell.angle_alpha   90.00
_cell.angle_beta   90.00
_cell.angle_gamma   90.00
#
_symmetry.space_group_name_H-M   'P 1'
#
loop_
_entity.id
_entity.type
_entity.pdbx_description
1 polymer ?
#
loop_
_entity_poly.entity_id
_entity_poly.type
_entity_poly.pdbx_seq_one_letter_code
_entity_poly.pdbx_strand_id
1 'polypeptide(L)'
;MSKKTLNNLSVIIPFYNEQHRLLESLKTLNNYFVNKKNVEIIFVNDGSTDKSDFIICKFIKKYKKIFKIKYIKYKKNIGKGFAIKKGILNSKKDWILICDADMSVNPNQIDKWVKENYIKYENIAYFGSRNHSLSKIKTSITRRFLGSLFNFVIYFLFRIKIKDTQCGFKLFNKTYAYDVFKKLKSYRFSFDVELVILLKENNITIKELPIEWIHKEGSKLNIIYDIPKMMIDIIKIKLNQK
;
A
#
# COMPACT_ATOMS: atom_id res chain seq x y z
N MET A 1 -17.01 21.78 14.27
CA MET A 1 -16.26 20.51 14.16
C MET A 1 -14.91 20.78 13.51
N SER A 2 -13.79 20.61 14.25
CA SER A 2 -12.45 20.87 13.73
C SER A 2 -12.19 19.96 12.53
N LYS A 3 -11.72 20.53 11.41
CA LYS A 3 -11.24 19.75 10.26
C LYS A 3 -10.16 18.79 10.79
N LYS A 4 -10.49 17.50 10.93
CA LYS A 4 -9.48 16.47 11.23
C LYS A 4 -8.49 16.47 10.06
N THR A 5 -7.43 17.21 10.18
CA THR A 5 -6.27 17.04 9.32
C THR A 5 -5.61 15.73 9.78
N LEU A 6 -5.26 14.85 8.83
CA LEU A 6 -4.42 13.68 9.12
C LEU A 6 -3.00 14.17 9.44
N ASN A 7 -2.90 14.91 10.53
CA ASN A 7 -1.63 15.30 11.13
C ASN A 7 -1.09 14.07 11.84
N ASN A 8 0.17 13.78 11.71
CA ASN A 8 0.83 12.63 12.31
C ASN A 8 0.74 11.33 11.48
N LEU A 9 1.35 11.36 10.29
CA LEU A 9 1.27 10.34 9.26
C LEU A 9 2.63 9.68 8.98
N SER A 10 2.68 8.34 9.02
CA SER A 10 3.78 7.54 8.48
C SER A 10 3.41 7.07 7.07
N VAL A 11 4.23 7.38 6.08
CA VAL A 11 4.06 6.93 4.69
C VAL A 11 5.05 5.82 4.41
N ILE A 12 4.54 4.61 4.17
CA ILE A 12 5.33 3.41 3.88
C ILE A 12 5.41 3.23 2.37
N ILE A 13 6.62 3.25 1.83
CA ILE A 13 6.87 3.11 0.39
C ILE A 13 7.81 1.92 0.16
N PRO A 14 7.25 0.71 -0.08
CA PRO A 14 8.05 -0.43 -0.46
C PRO A 14 8.48 -0.30 -1.93
N PHE A 15 9.71 -0.69 -2.26
CA PHE A 15 10.17 -0.68 -3.63
C PHE A 15 11.17 -1.80 -3.93
N TYR A 16 11.14 -2.27 -5.19
CA TYR A 16 12.06 -3.26 -5.73
C TYR A 16 12.25 -3.02 -7.23
N ASN A 17 13.49 -2.67 -7.65
CA ASN A 17 13.85 -2.44 -9.04
C ASN A 17 12.94 -1.44 -9.76
N GLU A 18 12.81 -0.22 -9.20
CA GLU A 18 11.92 0.85 -9.66
C GLU A 18 12.67 2.01 -10.35
N GLN A 19 13.92 1.83 -10.78
CA GLN A 19 14.78 2.91 -11.27
C GLN A 19 14.13 3.82 -12.33
N HIS A 20 13.27 3.28 -13.19
CA HIS A 20 12.63 4.03 -14.27
C HIS A 20 11.47 4.90 -13.82
N ARG A 21 10.84 4.59 -12.68
CA ARG A 21 9.65 5.28 -12.17
C ARG A 21 9.94 6.20 -10.97
N LEU A 22 10.99 5.89 -10.20
CA LEU A 22 11.26 6.57 -8.93
C LEU A 22 11.46 8.07 -9.05
N LEU A 23 12.10 8.57 -10.12
CA LEU A 23 12.37 10.01 -10.24
C LEU A 23 11.07 10.84 -10.31
N GLU A 24 10.09 10.39 -11.09
CA GLU A 24 8.78 11.03 -11.18
C GLU A 24 8.00 10.88 -9.88
N SER A 25 8.01 9.67 -9.31
CA SER A 25 7.33 9.36 -8.06
C SER A 25 7.85 10.20 -6.89
N LEU A 26 9.16 10.39 -6.80
CA LEU A 26 9.78 11.20 -5.75
C LEU A 26 9.48 12.70 -5.92
N LYS A 27 9.33 13.20 -7.17
CA LYS A 27 8.83 14.56 -7.42
C LYS A 27 7.40 14.72 -6.90
N THR A 28 6.52 13.78 -7.22
CA THR A 28 5.12 13.77 -6.74
C THR A 28 5.05 13.74 -5.22
N LEU A 29 5.85 12.87 -4.59
CA LEU A 29 5.96 12.76 -3.14
C LEU A 29 6.42 14.08 -2.51
N ASN A 30 7.50 14.67 -3.02
CA ASN A 30 8.03 15.93 -2.52
C ASN A 30 7.01 17.05 -2.65
N ASN A 31 6.40 17.24 -3.82
CA ASN A 31 5.43 18.30 -4.07
C ASN A 31 4.25 18.24 -3.10
N TYR A 32 3.83 17.05 -2.72
CA TYR A 32 2.71 16.89 -1.80
C TYR A 32 3.10 17.07 -0.34
N PHE A 33 4.24 16.51 0.09
CA PHE A 33 4.58 16.46 1.52
C PHE A 33 5.49 17.60 1.99
N VAL A 34 6.11 18.40 1.10
CA VAL A 34 7.09 19.43 1.48
C VAL A 34 6.55 20.44 2.51
N ASN A 35 5.25 20.75 2.44
CA ASN A 35 4.59 21.68 3.36
C ASN A 35 3.75 20.98 4.46
N LYS A 36 3.80 19.65 4.57
CA LYS A 36 3.05 18.90 5.57
C LYS A 36 3.88 18.71 6.83
N LYS A 37 3.36 19.16 7.97
CA LYS A 37 3.99 18.96 9.27
C LYS A 37 3.68 17.55 9.81
N ASN A 38 4.57 17.02 10.65
CA ASN A 38 4.40 15.73 11.34
C ASN A 38 4.24 14.50 10.43
N VAL A 39 4.84 14.53 9.25
CA VAL A 39 4.93 13.38 8.35
C VAL A 39 6.29 12.72 8.48
N GLU A 40 6.33 11.40 8.54
CA GLU A 40 7.55 10.61 8.30
C GLU A 40 7.39 9.75 7.05
N ILE A 41 8.46 9.59 6.30
CA ILE A 41 8.49 8.76 5.10
C ILE A 41 9.43 7.59 5.36
N ILE A 42 8.93 6.38 5.17
CA ILE A 42 9.68 5.14 5.38
C ILE A 42 9.83 4.43 4.04
N PHE A 43 11.01 4.56 3.44
CA PHE A 43 11.38 3.81 2.25
C PHE A 43 11.86 2.42 2.65
N VAL A 44 11.32 1.38 2.00
CA VAL A 44 11.72 0.00 2.25
C VAL A 44 12.21 -0.62 0.95
N ASN A 45 13.53 -0.77 0.82
CA ASN A 45 14.18 -1.39 -0.32
C ASN A 45 14.21 -2.92 -0.14
N ASP A 46 13.40 -3.61 -0.90
CA ASP A 46 13.28 -5.07 -0.86
C ASP A 46 14.33 -5.75 -1.74
N GLY A 47 15.61 -5.38 -1.54
CA GLY A 47 16.74 -6.02 -2.21
C GLY A 47 16.91 -5.62 -3.68
N SER A 48 16.68 -4.35 -4.03
CA SER A 48 16.88 -3.86 -5.41
C SER A 48 18.31 -4.07 -5.89
N THR A 49 18.45 -4.48 -7.14
CA THR A 49 19.71 -4.75 -7.85
C THR A 49 20.01 -3.71 -8.93
N ASP A 50 19.05 -2.81 -9.22
CA ASP A 50 19.18 -1.71 -10.17
C ASP A 50 19.59 -0.39 -9.47
N LYS A 51 19.48 0.74 -10.17
CA LYS A 51 19.82 2.07 -9.63
C LYS A 51 18.81 2.63 -8.64
N SER A 52 17.77 1.88 -8.24
CA SER A 52 16.74 2.36 -7.29
C SER A 52 17.34 2.79 -5.96
N ASP A 53 18.26 2.01 -5.42
CA ASP A 53 18.96 2.32 -4.16
C ASP A 53 19.67 3.67 -4.23
N PHE A 54 20.45 3.88 -5.28
CA PHE A 54 21.18 5.13 -5.52
C PHE A 54 20.24 6.33 -5.62
N ILE A 55 19.14 6.20 -6.35
CA ILE A 55 18.13 7.25 -6.53
C ILE A 55 17.52 7.66 -5.18
N ILE A 56 17.13 6.68 -4.37
CA ILE A 56 16.54 6.93 -3.03
C ILE A 56 17.57 7.56 -2.10
N CYS A 57 18.81 7.06 -2.06
CA CYS A 57 19.87 7.64 -1.24
C CYS A 57 20.15 9.12 -1.61
N LYS A 58 20.14 9.44 -2.90
CA LYS A 58 20.28 10.84 -3.39
C LYS A 58 19.10 11.71 -2.92
N PHE A 59 17.89 11.20 -3.00
CA PHE A 59 16.70 11.89 -2.50
C PHE A 59 16.79 12.14 -0.99
N ILE A 60 17.15 11.12 -0.20
CA ILE A 60 17.30 11.23 1.24
C ILE A 60 18.34 12.29 1.59
N LYS A 61 19.53 12.26 0.94
CA LYS A 61 20.59 13.24 1.17
C LYS A 61 20.11 14.68 0.96
N LYS A 62 19.28 14.89 -0.09
CA LYS A 62 18.74 16.21 -0.45
C LYS A 62 17.66 16.68 0.54
N TYR A 63 16.78 15.79 1.00
CA TYR A 63 15.55 16.17 1.70
C TYR A 63 15.50 15.79 3.19
N LYS A 64 16.54 15.16 3.78
CA LYS A 64 16.58 14.73 5.20
C LYS A 64 16.40 15.87 6.21
N LYS A 65 16.64 17.11 5.82
CA LYS A 65 16.41 18.30 6.67
C LYS A 65 14.95 18.77 6.61
N ILE A 66 14.20 18.39 5.58
CA ILE A 66 12.81 18.79 5.34
C ILE A 66 11.87 17.73 5.85
N PHE A 67 12.17 16.45 5.54
CA PHE A 67 11.36 15.31 5.93
C PHE A 67 12.05 14.46 7.00
N LYS A 68 11.25 13.90 7.90
CA LYS A 68 11.68 12.79 8.72
C LYS A 68 11.68 11.53 7.86
N ILE A 69 12.85 11.11 7.38
CA ILE A 69 12.98 9.95 6.49
C ILE A 69 13.63 8.80 7.25
N LYS A 70 13.05 7.61 7.14
CA LYS A 70 13.66 6.34 7.53
C LYS A 70 13.91 5.51 6.29
N TYR A 71 15.06 4.85 6.24
CA TYR A 71 15.43 3.96 5.15
C TYR A 71 15.75 2.57 5.69
N ILE A 72 15.06 1.56 5.14
CA ILE A 72 15.24 0.16 5.47
C ILE A 72 15.64 -0.56 4.18
N LYS A 73 16.69 -1.38 4.23
CA LYS A 73 17.20 -2.11 3.06
C LYS A 73 17.48 -3.55 3.40
N TYR A 74 17.11 -4.45 2.49
CA TYR A 74 17.44 -5.87 2.54
C TYR A 74 18.43 -6.25 1.43
N LYS A 75 19.19 -7.32 1.66
CA LYS A 75 20.16 -7.82 0.67
C LYS A 75 19.49 -8.65 -0.44
N LYS A 76 18.34 -9.25 -0.17
CA LYS A 76 17.60 -10.13 -1.11
C LYS A 76 16.14 -9.71 -1.15
N ASN A 77 15.51 -9.92 -2.31
CA ASN A 77 14.06 -9.72 -2.46
C ASN A 77 13.31 -10.79 -1.65
N ILE A 78 12.57 -10.36 -0.65
CA ILE A 78 11.73 -11.21 0.21
C ILE A 78 10.28 -11.13 -0.22
N GLY A 79 9.82 -9.94 -0.64
CA GLY A 79 8.49 -9.70 -1.17
C GLY A 79 7.83 -8.45 -0.61
N LYS A 80 6.88 -7.92 -1.38
CA LYS A 80 6.17 -6.66 -1.09
C LYS A 80 5.51 -6.67 0.30
N GLY A 81 4.85 -7.76 0.67
CA GLY A 81 4.19 -7.90 1.97
C GLY A 81 5.18 -7.82 3.13
N PHE A 82 6.36 -8.43 2.99
CA PHE A 82 7.41 -8.33 4.00
C PHE A 82 7.95 -6.90 4.13
N ALA A 83 8.21 -6.24 3.01
CA ALA A 83 8.68 -4.85 3.01
C ALA A 83 7.67 -3.91 3.68
N ILE A 84 6.38 -4.06 3.38
CA ILE A 84 5.30 -3.30 4.02
C ILE A 84 5.25 -3.59 5.52
N LYS A 85 5.22 -4.87 5.94
CA LYS A 85 5.25 -5.28 7.33
C LYS A 85 6.40 -4.59 8.09
N LYS A 86 7.59 -4.62 7.53
CA LYS A 86 8.75 -3.98 8.16
C LYS A 86 8.63 -2.46 8.24
N GLY A 87 8.10 -1.82 7.21
CA GLY A 87 7.80 -0.39 7.23
C GLY A 87 6.84 -0.03 8.36
N ILE A 88 5.74 -0.75 8.48
CA ILE A 88 4.70 -0.52 9.50
C ILE A 88 5.24 -0.74 10.91
N LEU A 89 5.95 -1.85 11.16
CA LEU A 89 6.55 -2.14 12.46
C LEU A 89 7.64 -1.13 12.88
N ASN A 90 8.10 -0.31 11.95
CA ASN A 90 9.05 0.77 12.18
C ASN A 90 8.43 2.17 12.16
N SER A 91 7.12 2.29 11.94
CA SER A 91 6.40 3.56 11.94
C SER A 91 6.20 4.11 13.36
N LYS A 92 6.16 5.45 13.48
CA LYS A 92 6.03 6.12 14.77
C LYS A 92 4.77 6.97 14.89
N LYS A 93 4.08 7.22 13.77
CA LYS A 93 2.93 8.12 13.70
C LYS A 93 1.61 7.37 13.91
N ASP A 94 0.56 8.10 14.28
CA ASP A 94 -0.75 7.53 14.61
C ASP A 94 -1.45 6.94 13.37
N TRP A 95 -1.26 7.58 12.24
CA TRP A 95 -1.78 7.10 10.97
C TRP A 95 -0.67 6.55 10.09
N ILE A 96 -0.96 5.46 9.40
CA ILE A 96 -0.02 4.74 8.53
C ILE A 96 -0.64 4.61 7.15
N LEU A 97 -0.03 5.24 6.16
CA LEU A 97 -0.38 5.12 4.75
C LEU A 97 0.59 4.16 4.07
N ILE A 98 0.08 3.13 3.44
CA ILE A 98 0.82 2.38 2.42
C ILE A 98 0.63 3.11 1.09
N CYS A 99 1.73 3.33 0.36
CA CYS A 99 1.72 3.95 -0.95
C CYS A 99 2.71 3.23 -1.86
N ASP A 100 2.24 2.79 -3.04
CA ASP A 100 3.12 2.14 -4.01
C ASP A 100 4.18 3.11 -4.55
N ALA A 101 5.39 2.59 -4.80
CA ALA A 101 6.54 3.38 -5.23
C ALA A 101 6.33 4.08 -6.58
N ASP A 102 5.39 3.62 -7.41
CA ASP A 102 5.06 4.21 -8.71
C ASP A 102 4.09 5.39 -8.63
N MET A 103 3.54 5.66 -7.42
CA MET A 103 2.53 6.71 -7.21
C MET A 103 1.35 6.63 -8.19
N SER A 104 0.92 5.42 -8.55
CA SER A 104 -0.29 5.20 -9.37
C SER A 104 -1.53 5.84 -8.74
N VAL A 105 -1.57 5.95 -7.43
CA VAL A 105 -2.47 6.84 -6.67
C VAL A 105 -1.62 7.97 -6.11
N ASN A 106 -1.98 9.21 -6.47
CA ASN A 106 -1.27 10.37 -5.93
C ASN A 106 -1.56 10.50 -4.42
N PRO A 107 -0.55 10.76 -3.57
CA PRO A 107 -0.74 10.92 -2.12
C PRO A 107 -1.77 12.00 -1.73
N ASN A 108 -2.03 13.00 -2.58
CA ASN A 108 -3.07 14.00 -2.35
C ASN A 108 -4.50 13.41 -2.26
N GLN A 109 -4.66 12.16 -2.65
CA GLN A 109 -5.92 11.42 -2.47
C GLN A 109 -6.39 11.41 -1.00
N ILE A 110 -5.45 11.45 -0.03
CA ILE A 110 -5.78 11.57 1.39
C ILE A 110 -6.55 12.86 1.67
N ASP A 111 -6.11 14.01 1.12
CA ASP A 111 -6.80 15.29 1.34
C ASP A 111 -8.22 15.26 0.78
N LYS A 112 -8.44 14.54 -0.35
CA LYS A 112 -9.78 14.31 -0.89
C LYS A 112 -10.64 13.49 0.06
N TRP A 113 -10.10 12.41 0.62
CA TRP A 113 -10.79 11.57 1.59
C TRP A 113 -11.15 12.33 2.88
N VAL A 114 -10.25 13.20 3.35
CA VAL A 114 -10.50 14.08 4.51
C VAL A 114 -11.57 15.12 4.20
N LYS A 115 -11.47 15.80 3.03
CA LYS A 115 -12.43 16.83 2.59
C LYS A 115 -13.86 16.27 2.47
N GLU A 116 -14.00 15.07 1.90
CA GLU A 116 -15.27 14.37 1.74
C GLU A 116 -15.74 13.66 3.04
N ASN A 117 -15.04 13.88 4.16
CA ASN A 117 -15.36 13.28 5.46
C ASN A 117 -15.50 11.73 5.41
N TYR A 118 -14.67 11.07 4.58
CA TYR A 118 -14.68 9.62 4.51
C TYR A 118 -13.94 8.98 5.68
N ILE A 119 -12.90 9.65 6.22
CA ILE A 119 -12.10 9.18 7.35
C ILE A 119 -12.72 9.67 8.65
N LYS A 120 -13.43 8.78 9.34
CA LYS A 120 -14.22 9.13 10.54
C LYS A 120 -13.68 8.47 11.80
N TYR A 121 -13.28 7.22 11.74
CA TYR A 121 -13.01 6.37 12.89
C TYR A 121 -11.64 5.74 12.83
N GLU A 122 -11.03 5.57 13.99
CA GLU A 122 -9.68 5.00 14.12
C GLU A 122 -9.67 3.47 14.00
N ASN A 123 -10.79 2.81 14.29
CA ASN A 123 -10.96 1.35 14.18
C ASN A 123 -11.40 0.88 12.79
N ILE A 124 -11.23 1.71 11.77
CA ILE A 124 -11.54 1.39 10.37
C ILE A 124 -10.25 1.42 9.55
N ALA A 125 -10.03 0.36 8.77
CA ALA A 125 -9.03 0.33 7.71
C ALA A 125 -9.63 0.90 6.41
N TYR A 126 -8.99 1.91 5.83
CA TYR A 126 -9.46 2.56 4.62
C TYR A 126 -8.65 2.10 3.42
N PHE A 127 -9.32 1.43 2.49
CA PHE A 127 -8.70 0.89 1.28
C PHE A 127 -9.11 1.71 0.06
N GLY A 128 -8.16 2.19 -0.71
CA GLY A 128 -8.44 2.67 -2.05
C GLY A 128 -8.98 1.54 -2.92
N SER A 129 -10.03 1.77 -3.67
CA SER A 129 -10.63 0.74 -4.51
C SER A 129 -10.79 1.23 -5.94
N ARG A 130 -10.16 0.51 -6.88
CA ARG A 130 -10.31 0.76 -8.32
C ARG A 130 -11.70 0.38 -8.83
N ASN A 131 -12.41 -0.45 -8.07
CA ASN A 131 -13.76 -0.92 -8.38
C ASN A 131 -14.86 -0.14 -7.64
N HIS A 132 -14.51 0.96 -6.97
CA HIS A 132 -15.49 1.87 -6.40
C HIS A 132 -16.16 2.70 -7.49
N SER A 133 -17.48 2.93 -7.41
CA SER A 133 -18.27 3.62 -8.44
C SER A 133 -17.78 5.04 -8.76
N LEU A 134 -17.24 5.74 -7.78
CA LEU A 134 -16.69 7.10 -7.91
C LEU A 134 -15.19 7.13 -8.26
N SER A 135 -14.53 5.98 -8.44
CA SER A 135 -13.12 5.95 -8.80
C SER A 135 -12.88 6.31 -10.26
N LYS A 136 -11.81 7.08 -10.49
CA LYS A 136 -11.37 7.46 -11.84
C LYS A 136 -10.14 6.64 -12.20
N ILE A 137 -10.31 5.70 -13.15
CA ILE A 137 -9.31 4.70 -13.48
C ILE A 137 -8.84 4.87 -14.93
N LYS A 138 -7.54 5.09 -15.12
CA LYS A 138 -6.89 5.08 -16.43
C LYS A 138 -6.06 3.80 -16.58
N THR A 139 -6.61 2.78 -17.23
CA THR A 139 -5.98 1.47 -17.44
C THR A 139 -6.54 0.75 -18.68
N SER A 140 -5.87 -0.32 -19.13
CA SER A 140 -6.38 -1.18 -20.20
C SER A 140 -7.54 -2.07 -19.71
N ILE A 141 -8.43 -2.43 -20.64
CA ILE A 141 -9.59 -3.29 -20.36
C ILE A 141 -9.14 -4.67 -19.88
N THR A 142 -8.08 -5.23 -20.47
CA THR A 142 -7.53 -6.53 -20.10
C THR A 142 -7.09 -6.62 -18.64
N ARG A 143 -6.40 -5.59 -18.14
CA ARG A 143 -5.99 -5.53 -16.71
C ARG A 143 -7.18 -5.41 -15.77
N ARG A 144 -8.20 -4.66 -16.17
CA ARG A 144 -9.44 -4.52 -15.40
C ARG A 144 -10.15 -5.87 -15.27
N PHE A 145 -10.25 -6.62 -16.37
CA PHE A 145 -10.86 -7.95 -16.38
C PHE A 145 -10.10 -8.94 -15.48
N LEU A 146 -8.77 -9.02 -15.61
CA LEU A 146 -7.95 -9.91 -14.77
C LEU A 146 -8.04 -9.57 -13.27
N GLY A 147 -8.07 -8.28 -12.93
CA GLY A 147 -8.28 -7.85 -11.55
C GLY A 147 -9.65 -8.25 -11.00
N SER A 148 -10.70 -8.14 -11.81
CA SER A 148 -12.06 -8.55 -11.44
C SER A 148 -12.16 -10.07 -11.25
N LEU A 149 -11.54 -10.86 -12.13
CA LEU A 149 -11.49 -12.32 -12.01
C LEU A 149 -10.76 -12.75 -10.73
N PHE A 150 -9.63 -12.12 -10.41
CA PHE A 150 -8.90 -12.38 -9.16
C PHE A 150 -9.77 -12.09 -7.93
N ASN A 151 -10.43 -10.94 -7.89
CA ASN A 151 -11.32 -10.58 -6.79
C ASN A 151 -12.53 -11.53 -6.68
N PHE A 152 -13.06 -12.02 -7.79
CA PHE A 152 -14.13 -13.04 -7.81
C PHE A 152 -13.66 -14.33 -7.13
N VAL A 153 -12.45 -14.80 -7.43
CA VAL A 153 -11.88 -16.00 -6.77
C VAL A 153 -11.72 -15.79 -5.27
N ILE A 154 -11.21 -14.62 -4.86
CA ILE A 154 -11.09 -14.28 -3.43
C ILE A 154 -12.47 -14.28 -2.74
N TYR A 155 -13.47 -13.69 -3.38
CA TYR A 155 -14.83 -13.71 -2.86
C TYR A 155 -15.35 -15.13 -2.66
N PHE A 156 -15.18 -15.99 -3.66
CA PHE A 156 -15.65 -17.38 -3.61
C PHE A 156 -14.97 -18.19 -2.49
N LEU A 157 -13.64 -18.07 -2.36
CA LEU A 157 -12.85 -18.84 -1.39
C LEU A 157 -13.07 -18.37 0.06
N PHE A 158 -13.15 -17.06 0.29
CA PHE A 158 -13.13 -16.48 1.64
C PHE A 158 -14.42 -15.76 2.04
N ARG A 159 -15.38 -15.65 1.12
CA ARG A 159 -16.60 -14.83 1.28
C ARG A 159 -16.30 -13.38 1.69
N ILE A 160 -15.19 -12.84 1.17
CA ILE A 160 -14.75 -11.47 1.38
C ILE A 160 -15.49 -10.56 0.40
N LYS A 161 -16.34 -9.66 0.92
CA LYS A 161 -17.13 -8.71 0.12
C LYS A 161 -16.36 -7.42 -0.22
N ILE A 162 -15.04 -7.50 -0.40
CA ILE A 162 -14.19 -6.36 -0.77
C ILE A 162 -13.95 -6.41 -2.27
N LYS A 163 -14.24 -5.32 -2.96
CA LYS A 163 -14.19 -5.22 -4.42
C LYS A 163 -12.75 -5.09 -4.95
N ASP A 164 -11.81 -4.56 -4.15
CA ASP A 164 -10.42 -4.40 -4.54
C ASP A 164 -9.47 -4.61 -3.35
N THR A 165 -9.02 -5.83 -3.16
CA THR A 165 -8.06 -6.16 -2.10
C THR A 165 -6.63 -5.72 -2.45
N GLN A 166 -6.30 -5.55 -3.74
CA GLN A 166 -4.93 -5.41 -4.24
C GLN A 166 -4.46 -3.96 -4.46
N CYS A 167 -5.30 -2.97 -4.19
CA CYS A 167 -4.89 -1.58 -4.33
C CYS A 167 -3.80 -1.24 -3.30
N GLY A 168 -2.66 -0.73 -3.77
CA GLY A 168 -1.52 -0.36 -2.92
C GLY A 168 -1.66 0.97 -2.18
N PHE A 169 -2.88 1.52 -2.09
CA PHE A 169 -3.16 2.75 -1.35
C PHE A 169 -4.11 2.45 -0.20
N LYS A 170 -3.56 2.26 1.00
CA LYS A 170 -4.30 1.84 2.19
C LYS A 170 -3.90 2.67 3.40
N LEU A 171 -4.88 3.11 4.18
CA LEU A 171 -4.68 3.91 5.38
C LEU A 171 -5.17 3.16 6.62
N PHE A 172 -4.33 3.13 7.65
CA PHE A 172 -4.56 2.44 8.91
C PHE A 172 -4.31 3.36 10.10
N ASN A 173 -4.98 3.10 11.21
CA ASN A 173 -4.56 3.64 12.48
C ASN A 173 -3.55 2.68 13.15
N LYS A 174 -2.54 3.24 13.81
CA LYS A 174 -1.46 2.48 14.44
C LYS A 174 -1.96 1.58 15.58
N THR A 175 -3.04 1.94 16.25
CA THR A 175 -3.58 1.21 17.41
C THR A 175 -3.81 -0.28 17.14
N TYR A 176 -4.23 -0.64 15.93
CA TYR A 176 -4.43 -2.03 15.52
C TYR A 176 -3.43 -2.49 14.43
N ALA A 177 -2.94 -1.56 13.59
CA ALA A 177 -2.10 -1.93 12.45
C ALA A 177 -0.85 -2.70 12.87
N TYR A 178 -0.20 -2.28 13.97
CA TYR A 178 1.00 -2.93 14.46
C TYR A 178 0.75 -4.42 14.74
N ASP A 179 -0.30 -4.76 15.48
CA ASP A 179 -0.63 -6.13 15.88
C ASP A 179 -1.07 -6.99 14.69
N VAL A 180 -1.90 -6.42 13.80
CA VAL A 180 -2.32 -7.08 12.56
C VAL A 180 -1.12 -7.41 11.69
N PHE A 181 -0.24 -6.45 11.41
CA PHE A 181 0.92 -6.69 10.56
C PHE A 181 2.00 -7.56 11.23
N LYS A 182 2.09 -7.58 12.56
CA LYS A 182 2.96 -8.51 13.28
C LYS A 182 2.58 -9.97 13.00
N LYS A 183 1.28 -10.27 12.91
CA LYS A 183 0.73 -11.61 12.60
C LYS A 183 0.88 -12.01 11.14
N LEU A 184 1.06 -11.03 10.20
CA LEU A 184 1.15 -11.29 8.76
C LEU A 184 2.31 -12.24 8.43
N LYS A 185 2.02 -13.34 7.71
CA LYS A 185 2.97 -14.38 7.31
C LYS A 185 3.27 -14.38 5.81
N SER A 186 2.34 -13.93 4.98
CA SER A 186 2.51 -13.84 3.53
C SER A 186 3.42 -12.69 3.13
N TYR A 187 4.51 -12.97 2.45
CA TYR A 187 5.54 -11.97 2.16
C TYR A 187 5.46 -11.39 0.75
N ARG A 188 4.81 -12.08 -0.18
CA ARG A 188 4.66 -11.66 -1.58
C ARG A 188 3.32 -10.97 -1.81
N PHE A 189 2.77 -11.05 -3.01
CA PHE A 189 1.52 -10.36 -3.40
C PHE A 189 0.25 -10.93 -2.75
N SER A 190 0.29 -12.15 -2.22
CA SER A 190 -0.82 -12.76 -1.46
C SER A 190 -1.07 -12.10 -0.10
N PHE A 191 -0.16 -11.25 0.38
CA PHE A 191 -0.27 -10.56 1.67
C PHE A 191 -1.55 -9.73 1.80
N ASP A 192 -2.03 -9.14 0.70
CA ASP A 192 -3.24 -8.32 0.70
C ASP A 192 -4.50 -9.12 1.10
N VAL A 193 -4.56 -10.40 0.70
CA VAL A 193 -5.66 -11.30 1.07
C VAL A 193 -5.55 -11.68 2.54
N GLU A 194 -4.36 -12.09 3.00
CA GLU A 194 -4.13 -12.40 4.41
C GLU A 194 -4.40 -11.18 5.31
N LEU A 195 -4.01 -9.98 4.87
CA LEU A 195 -4.28 -8.74 5.58
C LEU A 195 -5.78 -8.52 5.81
N VAL A 196 -6.62 -8.73 4.79
CA VAL A 196 -8.07 -8.62 4.91
C VAL A 196 -8.63 -9.62 5.92
N ILE A 197 -8.12 -10.85 5.91
CA ILE A 197 -8.51 -11.89 6.86
C ILE A 197 -8.13 -11.47 8.28
N LEU A 198 -6.89 -11.07 8.49
CA LEU A 198 -6.39 -10.63 9.80
C LEU A 198 -7.13 -9.40 10.34
N LEU A 199 -7.49 -8.44 9.47
CA LEU A 199 -8.31 -7.30 9.88
C LEU A 199 -9.68 -7.77 10.36
N LYS A 200 -10.32 -8.67 9.62
CA LYS A 200 -11.62 -9.25 10.00
C LYS A 200 -11.55 -10.03 11.32
N GLU A 201 -10.53 -10.85 11.52
CA GLU A 201 -10.30 -11.62 12.76
C GLU A 201 -10.07 -10.71 13.98
N ASN A 202 -9.53 -9.52 13.77
CA ASN A 202 -9.36 -8.53 14.83
C ASN A 202 -10.53 -7.51 14.91
N ASN A 203 -11.69 -7.80 14.30
CA ASN A 203 -12.89 -6.97 14.28
C ASN A 203 -12.67 -5.55 13.72
N ILE A 204 -11.71 -5.39 12.81
CA ILE A 204 -11.44 -4.12 12.13
C ILE A 204 -12.28 -4.07 10.85
N THR A 205 -13.14 -3.07 10.77
CA THR A 205 -13.96 -2.83 9.58
C THR A 205 -13.08 -2.31 8.44
N ILE A 206 -13.27 -2.82 7.22
CA ILE A 206 -12.63 -2.29 6.02
C ILE A 206 -13.65 -1.44 5.27
N LYS A 207 -13.25 -0.21 4.96
CA LYS A 207 -14.04 0.71 4.14
C LYS A 207 -13.30 0.99 2.85
N GLU A 208 -13.92 0.63 1.71
CA GLU A 208 -13.40 0.95 0.39
C GLU A 208 -13.74 2.40 0.03
N LEU A 209 -12.76 3.13 -0.46
CA LEU A 209 -12.89 4.55 -0.81
C LEU A 209 -12.49 4.81 -2.27
N PRO A 210 -13.13 5.79 -2.94
CA PRO A 210 -12.79 6.15 -4.30
C PRO A 210 -11.37 6.69 -4.42
N ILE A 211 -10.73 6.38 -5.55
CA ILE A 211 -9.39 6.85 -5.88
C ILE A 211 -9.31 7.35 -7.31
N GLU A 212 -8.34 8.21 -7.56
CA GLU A 212 -7.84 8.49 -8.90
C GLU A 212 -6.58 7.64 -9.13
N TRP A 213 -6.69 6.65 -10.00
CA TRP A 213 -5.62 5.70 -10.29
C TRP A 213 -5.18 5.79 -11.75
N ILE A 214 -3.89 5.97 -11.96
CA ILE A 214 -3.30 6.06 -13.29
C ILE A 214 -2.29 4.91 -13.44
N HIS A 215 -2.50 4.09 -14.46
CA HIS A 215 -1.54 3.01 -14.75
C HIS A 215 -0.17 3.60 -15.08
N LYS A 216 0.86 3.10 -14.41
CA LYS A 216 2.27 3.37 -14.71
C LYS A 216 2.88 2.12 -15.33
N GLU A 217 3.56 2.28 -16.46
CA GLU A 217 4.26 1.19 -17.14
C GLU A 217 5.39 0.62 -16.27
N GLY A 218 5.88 -0.60 -16.59
CA GLY A 218 6.96 -1.24 -15.87
C GLY A 218 6.54 -1.94 -14.57
N SER A 219 5.27 -2.37 -14.47
CA SER A 219 4.80 -3.21 -13.35
C SER A 219 5.70 -4.42 -13.16
N LYS A 220 6.08 -4.70 -11.91
CA LYS A 220 6.88 -5.88 -11.54
C LYS A 220 6.04 -7.16 -11.39
N LEU A 221 4.71 -7.04 -11.39
CA LEU A 221 3.83 -8.19 -11.39
C LEU A 221 3.87 -8.88 -12.77
N ASN A 222 4.38 -10.10 -12.80
CA ASN A 222 4.30 -10.95 -13.98
C ASN A 222 3.06 -11.83 -13.88
N ILE A 223 2.05 -11.53 -14.73
CA ILE A 223 0.74 -12.19 -14.69
C ILE A 223 0.88 -13.71 -14.82
N ILE A 224 1.76 -14.19 -15.70
CA ILE A 224 1.92 -15.64 -15.99
C ILE A 224 2.55 -16.38 -14.80
N TYR A 225 3.52 -15.77 -14.11
CA TYR A 225 4.26 -16.44 -13.02
C TYR A 225 3.71 -16.12 -11.63
N ASP A 226 3.26 -14.87 -11.41
CA ASP A 226 2.87 -14.45 -10.06
C ASP A 226 1.44 -14.85 -9.72
N ILE A 227 0.49 -14.84 -10.68
CA ILE A 227 -0.91 -15.21 -10.40
C ILE A 227 -1.01 -16.68 -9.94
N PRO A 228 -0.42 -17.69 -10.60
CA PRO A 228 -0.46 -19.07 -10.12
C PRO A 228 0.15 -19.22 -8.71
N LYS A 229 1.28 -18.56 -8.44
CA LYS A 229 1.90 -18.56 -7.11
C LYS A 229 1.00 -17.93 -6.06
N MET A 230 0.39 -16.81 -6.39
CA MET A 230 -0.58 -16.14 -5.51
C MET A 230 -1.76 -17.08 -5.21
N MET A 231 -2.27 -17.81 -6.19
CA MET A 231 -3.35 -18.77 -5.99
C MET A 231 -2.96 -19.90 -5.04
N ILE A 232 -1.75 -20.48 -5.21
CA ILE A 232 -1.22 -21.50 -4.30
C ILE A 232 -1.11 -20.93 -2.87
N ASP A 233 -0.57 -19.73 -2.71
CA ASP A 233 -0.44 -19.10 -1.40
C ASP A 233 -1.81 -18.83 -0.76
N ILE A 234 -2.79 -18.40 -1.55
CA ILE A 234 -4.17 -18.17 -1.11
C ILE A 234 -4.82 -19.46 -0.63
N ILE A 235 -4.61 -20.59 -1.33
CA ILE A 235 -5.11 -21.90 -0.89
C ILE A 235 -4.45 -22.31 0.43
N LYS A 236 -3.13 -22.12 0.57
CA LYS A 236 -2.42 -22.38 1.83
C LYS A 236 -2.96 -21.53 2.98
N ILE A 237 -3.22 -20.24 2.74
CA ILE A 237 -3.84 -19.36 3.74
C ILE A 237 -5.20 -19.94 4.17
N LYS A 238 -6.01 -20.41 3.20
CA LYS A 238 -7.32 -21.02 3.49
C LYS A 238 -7.23 -22.29 4.33
N LEU A 239 -6.27 -23.17 4.01
CA LEU A 239 -6.07 -24.42 4.76
C LEU A 239 -5.55 -24.18 6.18
N ASN A 240 -4.75 -23.13 6.39
CA ASN A 240 -4.21 -22.77 7.71
C ASN A 240 -5.19 -21.99 8.59
N GLN A 241 -6.40 -21.70 8.12
CA GLN A 241 -7.49 -21.09 8.89
C GLN A 241 -8.35 -22.13 9.65
N LYS A 242 -8.02 -23.42 9.52
CA LYS A 242 -8.60 -24.48 10.34
C LYS A 242 -7.75 -24.64 11.61
#